data_61d740f2b6e7e98c3c868add4cab095b
#
_entry.id   61d740f2b6e7e98c3c868add4cab095b
#
_cell.length_a   1.000
_cell.length_b   1.000
_cell.length_c   1.000
_cell.angle_alpha   90.00
_cell.angle_beta   90.00
_cell.angle_gamma   90.00
#
_symmetry.space_group_name_H-M   'P 1'
#
loop_
_entity.id
_entity.type
_entity.pdbx_description
1 polymer ?
#
loop_
_entity_poly.entity_id
_entity_poly.type
_entity_poly.pdbx_seq_one_letter_code
_entity_poly.pdbx_strand_id
1 'polypeptide(L)'
;MYDVVIIGAGPAGLSAGIYACRGGLKVAIIENKSVGGQAQTAADIQNYPGIKSTSGFDLCYAMMNQCMEFGAEFVFDSIASVSLIGETKAIGLASGKPLR
;
A
#
# COMPACT_ATOMS: atom_id res chain seq x y z
N MET A 1 13.93 -9.57 3.04
CA MET A 1 12.65 -10.31 3.07
C MET A 1 11.63 -9.53 3.88
N TYR A 2 10.40 -9.46 3.41
CA TYR A 2 9.32 -8.76 4.10
C TYR A 2 8.47 -9.72 4.90
N ASP A 3 7.91 -9.24 5.99
CA ASP A 3 6.92 -10.00 6.76
C ASP A 3 5.55 -9.97 6.08
N VAL A 4 5.23 -8.82 5.48
CA VAL A 4 3.94 -8.60 4.80
C VAL A 4 4.19 -7.86 3.49
N VAL A 5 3.57 -8.32 2.43
CA VAL A 5 3.51 -7.61 1.15
C VAL A 5 2.05 -7.31 0.85
N ILE A 6 1.75 -6.04 0.66
CA ILE A 6 0.40 -5.57 0.37
C ILE A 6 0.33 -5.22 -1.11
N ILE A 7 -0.64 -5.78 -1.79
CA ILE A 7 -0.87 -5.54 -3.21
C ILE A 7 -1.99 -4.52 -3.35
N GLY A 8 -1.63 -3.34 -3.79
CA GLY A 8 -2.55 -2.22 -3.96
C GLY A 8 -2.42 -1.18 -2.87
N ALA A 9 -2.27 0.07 -3.27
CA ALA A 9 -2.10 1.23 -2.38
C ALA A 9 -3.35 2.11 -2.38
N GLY A 10 -4.54 1.53 -2.42
CA GLY A 10 -5.78 2.20 -2.12
C GLY A 10 -5.95 2.35 -0.60
N PRO A 11 -7.05 2.95 -0.13
CA PRO A 11 -7.25 3.16 1.31
C PRO A 11 -7.15 1.89 2.15
N ALA A 12 -7.65 0.77 1.63
CA ALA A 12 -7.58 -0.50 2.36
C ALA A 12 -6.14 -0.97 2.53
N GLY A 13 -5.35 -0.93 1.45
CA GLY A 13 -3.94 -1.33 1.51
C GLY A 13 -3.12 -0.40 2.37
N LEU A 14 -3.37 0.89 2.28
CA LEU A 14 -2.67 1.88 3.11
C LEU A 14 -3.00 1.70 4.60
N SER A 15 -4.27 1.43 4.93
CA SER A 15 -4.68 1.15 6.31
C SER A 15 -3.99 -0.10 6.84
N ALA A 16 -3.96 -1.17 6.04
CA ALA A 16 -3.28 -2.40 6.42
C ALA A 16 -1.79 -2.15 6.65
N GLY A 17 -1.16 -1.34 5.81
CA GLY A 17 0.24 -0.96 5.94
C GLY A 17 0.55 -0.24 7.23
N ILE A 18 -0.30 0.72 7.60
CA ILE A 18 -0.13 1.47 8.85
C ILE A 18 -0.15 0.51 10.04
N TYR A 19 -1.15 -0.35 10.12
CA TYR A 19 -1.28 -1.27 11.24
C TYR A 19 -0.16 -2.31 11.28
N ALA A 20 0.22 -2.85 10.13
CA ALA A 20 1.29 -3.84 10.08
C ALA A 20 2.63 -3.23 10.52
N CYS A 21 2.95 -2.03 10.04
CA CYS A 21 4.17 -1.33 10.44
C CYS A 21 4.18 -0.99 11.93
N ARG A 22 3.05 -0.53 12.46
CA ARG A 22 2.94 -0.25 13.89
C ARG A 22 3.07 -1.51 14.73
N GLY A 23 2.74 -2.66 14.18
CA GLY A 23 2.97 -3.96 14.81
C GLY A 23 4.41 -4.43 14.75
N GLY A 24 5.32 -3.65 14.18
CA GLY A 24 6.73 -4.01 14.10
C GLY A 24 7.11 -4.88 12.92
N LEU A 25 6.21 -5.05 11.96
CA LEU A 25 6.46 -5.90 10.79
C LEU A 25 7.16 -5.10 9.68
N LYS A 26 7.98 -5.79 8.90
CA LYS A 26 8.59 -5.22 7.70
C LYS A 26 7.62 -5.36 6.54
N VAL A 27 7.20 -4.22 5.98
CA VAL A 27 6.09 -4.15 5.03
C VAL A 27 6.53 -3.54 3.71
N ALA A 28 6.13 -4.16 2.61
CA ALA A 28 6.19 -3.57 1.27
C ALA A 28 4.77 -3.39 0.74
N ILE A 29 4.51 -2.28 0.10
CA ILE A 29 3.24 -2.00 -0.58
C ILE A 29 3.55 -1.83 -2.06
N ILE A 30 2.90 -2.64 -2.90
CA ILE A 30 3.14 -2.65 -4.34
C ILE A 30 1.95 -2.01 -5.03
N GLU A 31 2.21 -1.02 -5.86
CA GLU A 31 1.18 -0.33 -6.64
C GLU A 31 1.64 -0.19 -8.10
N ASN A 32 0.75 -0.52 -9.03
CA ASN A 32 1.07 -0.46 -10.45
C ASN A 32 0.64 0.83 -11.15
N LYS A 33 -0.05 1.70 -10.46
CA LYS A 33 -0.51 2.98 -11.01
C LYS A 33 -0.10 4.10 -10.05
N SER A 34 -1.06 4.68 -9.37
CA SER A 34 -0.81 5.74 -8.39
C SER A 34 -1.44 5.40 -7.05
N VAL A 35 -0.85 5.92 -6.00
CA VAL A 35 -1.36 5.70 -4.64
C VAL A 35 -2.75 6.29 -4.51
N GLY A 36 -3.64 5.54 -3.85
CA GLY A 36 -5.02 5.95 -3.60
C GLY A 36 -6.05 5.15 -4.37
N GLY A 37 -5.66 4.48 -5.46
CA GLY A 37 -6.59 3.73 -6.29
C GLY A 37 -7.74 4.60 -6.79
N GLN A 38 -8.95 4.08 -6.79
CA GLN A 38 -10.13 4.82 -7.24
C GLN A 38 -10.50 5.98 -6.31
N ALA A 39 -10.17 5.88 -5.03
CA ALA A 39 -10.47 6.95 -4.06
C ALA A 39 -9.73 8.25 -4.40
N GLN A 40 -8.59 8.16 -5.09
CA GLN A 40 -7.81 9.33 -5.48
C GLN A 40 -8.61 10.30 -6.36
N THR A 41 -9.56 9.80 -7.14
CA THR A 41 -10.35 10.62 -8.06
C THR A 41 -11.54 11.30 -7.40
N ALA A 42 -11.88 10.95 -6.16
CA ALA A 42 -13.02 11.55 -5.47
C ALA A 42 -12.71 13.00 -5.10
N ALA A 43 -13.58 13.91 -5.52
CA ALA A 43 -13.39 15.33 -5.25
C ALA A 43 -13.68 15.70 -3.80
N ASP A 44 -14.61 14.99 -3.18
CA ASP A 44 -15.02 15.26 -1.80
C ASP A 44 -15.43 13.97 -1.11
N ILE A 45 -14.78 13.66 0.00
CA ILE A 45 -15.05 12.49 0.82
C ILE A 45 -15.55 12.99 2.17
N GLN A 46 -16.76 12.61 2.53
CA GLN A 46 -17.41 13.04 3.77
C GLN A 46 -17.75 11.88 4.70
N ASN A 47 -17.45 10.66 4.29
CA ASN A 47 -17.76 9.45 5.04
C ASN A 47 -16.55 8.75 5.61
N TYR A 48 -15.44 9.47 5.73
CA TYR A 48 -14.26 8.94 6.41
C TYR A 48 -14.30 9.39 7.87
N PRO A 49 -14.44 8.46 8.82
CA PRO A 49 -14.57 8.84 10.23
C PRO A 49 -13.37 9.66 10.71
N GLY A 50 -13.66 10.74 11.42
CA GLY A 50 -12.64 11.62 11.96
C GLY A 50 -12.24 12.77 11.06
N ILE A 51 -12.65 12.76 9.81
CA ILE A 51 -12.40 13.84 8.85
C ILE A 51 -13.74 14.28 8.27
N LYS A 52 -14.08 15.56 8.48
CA LYS A 52 -15.37 16.08 8.05
C LYS A 52 -15.51 16.10 6.53
N SER A 53 -14.45 16.52 5.83
CA SER A 53 -14.43 16.62 4.40
C SER A 53 -12.99 16.64 3.91
N THR A 54 -12.68 15.89 2.86
CA THR A 54 -11.36 15.85 2.25
C THR A 54 -11.49 15.39 0.81
N SER A 55 -10.53 15.76 -0.05
CA SER A 55 -10.43 15.15 -1.36
C SER A 55 -9.83 13.75 -1.23
N GLY A 56 -10.11 12.89 -2.22
CA GLY A 56 -9.52 11.56 -2.27
C GLY A 56 -8.00 11.63 -2.36
N PHE A 57 -7.48 12.59 -3.14
CA PHE A 57 -6.04 12.79 -3.26
C PHE A 57 -5.40 13.15 -1.91
N ASP A 58 -5.96 14.12 -1.19
CA ASP A 58 -5.40 14.55 0.08
C ASP A 58 -5.47 13.45 1.14
N LEU A 59 -6.58 12.72 1.20
CA LEU A 59 -6.73 11.61 2.13
C LEU A 59 -5.68 10.53 1.87
N CYS A 60 -5.57 10.07 0.63
CA CYS A 60 -4.65 9.00 0.29
C CYS A 60 -3.20 9.42 0.43
N TYR A 61 -2.89 10.66 0.11
CA TYR A 61 -1.54 11.21 0.30
C TYR A 61 -1.16 11.25 1.78
N ALA A 62 -2.08 11.66 2.64
CA ALA A 62 -1.86 11.65 4.08
C ALA A 62 -1.65 10.24 4.62
N MET A 63 -2.43 9.26 4.13
CA MET A 63 -2.28 7.87 4.53
C MET A 63 -0.95 7.29 4.05
N MET A 64 -0.53 7.62 2.84
CA MET A 64 0.78 7.19 2.32
C MET A 64 1.92 7.71 3.19
N ASN A 65 1.89 8.99 3.53
CA ASN A 65 2.91 9.59 4.39
C ASN A 65 2.95 8.93 5.76
N GLN A 66 1.81 8.58 6.32
CA GLN A 66 1.73 7.84 7.57
C GLN A 66 2.40 6.48 7.47
N CYS A 67 2.12 5.74 6.38
CA CYS A 67 2.78 4.45 6.13
C CYS A 67 4.29 4.61 6.07
N MET A 68 4.77 5.62 5.35
CA MET A 68 6.20 5.86 5.18
C MET A 68 6.87 6.22 6.51
N GLU A 69 6.21 7.02 7.33
CA GLU A 69 6.74 7.37 8.65
C GLU A 69 6.90 6.15 9.55
N PHE A 70 6.02 5.16 9.43
CA PHE A 70 6.11 3.92 10.18
C PHE A 70 7.04 2.89 9.51
N GLY A 71 7.64 3.22 8.37
CA GLY A 71 8.67 2.38 7.76
C GLY A 71 8.23 1.51 6.61
N ALA A 72 7.02 1.68 6.07
CA ALA A 72 6.59 0.93 4.89
C ALA A 72 7.42 1.33 3.67
N GLU A 73 7.77 0.36 2.85
CA GLU A 73 8.43 0.58 1.58
C GLU A 73 7.40 0.50 0.45
N PHE A 74 7.41 1.49 -0.43
CA PHE A 74 6.53 1.51 -1.60
C PHE A 74 7.29 1.06 -2.83
N VAL A 75 6.70 0.13 -3.57
CA VAL A 75 7.25 -0.41 -4.81
C VAL A 75 6.26 -0.12 -5.92
N PHE A 76 6.66 0.72 -6.88
CA PHE A 76 5.79 1.07 -8.02
C PHE A 76 6.14 0.16 -9.19
N ASP A 77 5.39 -0.91 -9.31
CA ASP A 77 5.59 -1.95 -10.31
C ASP A 77 4.33 -2.77 -10.43
N SER A 78 4.23 -3.57 -11.48
CA SER A 78 3.15 -4.53 -11.65
C SER A 78 3.59 -5.91 -11.18
N ILE A 79 2.63 -6.69 -10.71
CA ILE A 79 2.89 -8.05 -10.28
C ILE A 79 2.74 -8.97 -11.48
N ALA A 80 3.80 -9.73 -11.78
CA ALA A 80 3.79 -10.71 -12.86
C ALA A 80 3.37 -12.09 -12.36
N SER A 81 3.75 -12.43 -11.12
CA SER A 81 3.46 -13.77 -10.58
C SER A 81 3.42 -13.75 -9.06
N VAL A 82 2.65 -14.67 -8.48
CA VAL A 82 2.61 -14.93 -7.05
C VAL A 82 2.66 -16.43 -6.85
N SER A 83 3.58 -16.89 -6.00
CA SER A 83 3.66 -18.29 -5.61
C SER A 83 3.37 -18.41 -4.12
N LEU A 84 2.39 -19.24 -3.79
CA LEU A 84 1.99 -19.51 -2.40
C LEU A 84 2.53 -20.86 -1.91
N ILE A 85 3.39 -21.50 -2.68
CA ILE A 85 3.98 -22.79 -2.35
C ILE A 85 5.18 -22.57 -1.43
N GLY A 86 5.25 -23.37 -0.34
CA GLY A 86 6.34 -23.31 0.61
C GLY A 86 6.07 -22.33 1.74
N GLU A 87 7.03 -22.22 2.65
CA GLU A 87 6.93 -21.32 3.80
C GLU A 87 7.06 -19.86 3.41
N THR A 88 7.94 -19.59 2.44
CA THR A 88 8.14 -18.24 1.91
C THR A 88 7.31 -18.08 0.64
N LYS A 89 6.44 -17.07 0.65
CA LYS A 89 5.67 -16.72 -0.55
C LYS A 89 6.56 -15.88 -1.47
N ALA A 90 6.42 -16.08 -2.77
CA ALA A 90 7.26 -15.40 -3.75
C ALA A 90 6.41 -14.53 -4.66
N ILE A 91 6.89 -13.29 -4.88
CA ILE A 91 6.23 -12.33 -5.77
C ILE A 91 7.21 -11.93 -6.85
N GLY A 92 6.82 -12.14 -8.11
CA GLY A 92 7.58 -11.69 -9.25
C GLY A 92 7.04 -10.38 -9.77
N LEU A 93 7.89 -9.38 -9.92
CA LEU A 93 7.54 -8.08 -10.45
C LEU A 93 7.69 -8.07 -11.98
N ALA A 94 6.82 -7.31 -12.65
CA ALA A 94 6.84 -7.24 -14.11
C ALA A 94 8.14 -6.67 -14.66
N SER A 95 8.79 -5.76 -13.91
CA SER A 95 10.08 -5.20 -14.30
C SER A 95 11.24 -6.22 -14.20
N GLY A 96 11.03 -7.33 -13.51
CA GLY A 96 12.08 -8.29 -13.21
C GLY A 96 12.99 -7.90 -12.07
N LYS A 97 12.77 -6.74 -11.44
CA LYS A 97 13.58 -6.33 -10.30
C LYS A 97 13.27 -7.20 -9.09
N PRO A 98 14.28 -7.51 -8.26
CA PRO A 98 14.01 -8.25 -7.03
C PRO A 98 13.22 -7.38 -6.04
N LEU A 99 12.31 -8.02 -5.31
CA LEU A 99 11.59 -7.38 -4.21
C LEU A 99 12.43 -7.57 -2.95
N ARG A 100 12.87 -6.45 -2.39
CA ARG A 100 13.75 -6.49 -1.23
C ARG A 100 13.29 -5.51 -0.16
#